data_39a7b44220263e88ca0ce126d3d55308
#
_entry.id   39a7b44220263e88ca0ce126d3d55308
#
_cell.length_a   1.000
_cell.length_b   1.000
_cell.length_c   1.000
_cell.angle_alpha   90.00
_cell.angle_beta   90.00
_cell.angle_gamma   90.00
#
_symmetry.space_group_name_H-M   'P 1'
#
loop_
_entity.id
_entity.type
_entity.pdbx_description
1 polymer ?
#
loop_
_entity_poly.entity_id
_entity_poly.type
_entity_poly.pdbx_seq_one_letter_code
_entity_poly.pdbx_strand_id
1 'polypeptide(L)'
;GLLSGSGMTSAFASMLMTRRRGLVQGGHFFGCIGQMLPAAMGAVVATGKPAMLLDGDASVMMHLAEFETAVRYNMPLLVIVMNNEALGAEYYKLDAHKMETRGSQITTPDLGKVAVSFGGRGAHATTIDQLTAAAKEFVAKPGPMMVDLRISKSVPSVPYRRLHYGRDE
;
A
#
# COMPACT_ATOMS: atom_id res chain seq x y z
N GLY A 1 -3.55 13.76 4.47
CA GLY A 1 -3.60 13.41 3.03
C GLY A 1 -3.61 11.92 2.79
N LEU A 2 -4.11 11.50 1.65
CA LEU A 2 -4.05 10.12 1.17
C LEU A 2 -3.11 10.06 -0.04
N LEU A 3 -2.14 9.16 0.02
CA LEU A 3 -1.25 8.86 -1.10
C LEU A 3 -1.46 7.40 -1.52
N SER A 4 -1.27 7.11 -2.79
CA SER A 4 -1.36 5.73 -3.28
C SER A 4 -0.16 5.35 -4.14
N GLY A 5 0.27 4.10 -4.03
CA GLY A 5 1.25 3.48 -4.89
C GLY A 5 0.78 3.33 -6.33
N SER A 6 1.67 2.83 -7.17
CA SER A 6 1.40 2.52 -8.59
C SER A 6 0.74 1.15 -8.79
N GLY A 7 0.41 0.82 -10.02
CA GLY A 7 -0.10 -0.49 -10.41
C GLY A 7 -1.49 -0.78 -9.84
N MET A 8 -1.70 -1.99 -9.35
CA MET A 8 -3.00 -2.42 -8.84
C MET A 8 -3.48 -1.60 -7.64
N THR A 9 -2.57 -1.11 -6.81
CA THR A 9 -2.90 -0.30 -5.63
C THR A 9 -3.54 1.03 -6.03
N SER A 10 -3.06 1.68 -7.11
CA SER A 10 -3.66 2.91 -7.62
C SER A 10 -5.07 2.69 -8.16
N ALA A 11 -5.33 1.53 -8.74
CA ALA A 11 -6.68 1.16 -9.20
C ALA A 11 -7.66 1.06 -8.02
N PHE A 12 -7.26 0.42 -6.92
CA PHE A 12 -8.08 0.37 -5.71
C PHE A 12 -8.27 1.75 -5.09
N ALA A 13 -7.20 2.54 -4.96
CA ALA A 13 -7.29 3.88 -4.40
C ALA A 13 -8.26 4.76 -5.20
N SER A 14 -8.22 4.70 -6.54
CA SER A 14 -9.13 5.48 -7.40
C SER A 14 -10.60 5.04 -7.27
N MET A 15 -10.86 3.78 -6.98
CA MET A 15 -12.22 3.27 -6.71
C MET A 15 -12.76 3.73 -5.35
N LEU A 16 -11.88 3.93 -4.36
CA LEU A 16 -12.24 4.38 -3.01
C LEU A 16 -12.34 5.90 -2.91
N MET A 17 -11.95 6.64 -3.96
CA MET A 17 -11.97 8.09 -3.96
C MET A 17 -13.39 8.64 -3.86
N THR A 18 -13.73 9.11 -2.68
CA THR A 18 -14.89 9.93 -2.45
C THR A 18 -14.59 11.42 -2.75
N ARG A 19 -15.55 12.27 -2.70
CA ARG A 19 -15.69 13.64 -3.23
C ARG A 19 -14.58 14.70 -3.01
N ARG A 20 -13.44 14.41 -2.38
CA ARG A 20 -12.38 15.40 -2.08
C ARG A 20 -11.08 15.11 -2.85
N ARG A 21 -11.09 15.41 -4.15
CA ARG A 21 -9.96 15.16 -5.06
C ARG A 21 -8.62 15.82 -4.64
N GLY A 22 -8.63 16.92 -3.93
CA GLY A 22 -7.40 17.64 -3.54
C GLY A 22 -6.57 16.99 -2.43
N LEU A 23 -7.01 15.86 -1.87
CA LEU A 23 -6.32 15.18 -0.78
C LEU A 23 -5.66 13.86 -1.21
N VAL A 24 -5.77 13.48 -2.49
CA VAL A 24 -5.26 12.19 -2.98
C VAL A 24 -4.20 12.43 -4.03
N GLN A 25 -3.01 11.91 -3.81
CA GLN A 25 -1.94 11.87 -4.79
C GLN A 25 -1.56 10.43 -5.11
N GLY A 26 -1.51 10.10 -6.39
CA GLY A 26 -1.05 8.80 -6.89
C GLY A 26 0.35 8.87 -7.46
N GLY A 27 1.14 7.83 -7.24
CA GLY A 27 2.46 7.65 -7.81
C GLY A 27 2.40 7.15 -9.25
N HIS A 28 1.79 7.92 -10.16
CA HIS A 28 1.56 7.46 -11.54
C HIS A 28 2.70 7.76 -12.51
N PHE A 29 3.70 8.54 -12.09
CA PHE A 29 4.80 8.91 -12.97
C PHE A 29 5.64 7.68 -13.32
N PHE A 30 5.72 7.36 -14.60
CA PHE A 30 6.45 6.21 -15.16
C PHE A 30 6.02 4.84 -14.64
N GLY A 31 4.93 4.73 -13.87
CA GLY A 31 4.49 3.48 -13.27
C GLY A 31 5.46 2.89 -12.23
N CYS A 32 6.40 3.69 -11.73
CA CYS A 32 7.39 3.24 -10.76
C CYS A 32 6.73 2.80 -9.45
N ILE A 33 7.17 1.67 -8.92
CA ILE A 33 6.90 1.25 -7.54
C ILE A 33 8.07 1.67 -6.63
N GLY A 34 7.86 1.65 -5.32
CA GLY A 34 8.89 1.98 -4.32
C GLY A 34 8.96 3.45 -3.91
N GLN A 35 8.57 4.38 -4.76
CA GLN A 35 8.76 5.82 -4.52
C GLN A 35 7.74 6.47 -3.56
N MET A 36 6.63 5.81 -3.26
CA MET A 36 5.53 6.47 -2.55
C MET A 36 5.72 6.51 -1.03
N LEU A 37 6.51 5.62 -0.44
CA LEU A 37 6.85 5.73 0.98
C LEU A 37 7.64 7.01 1.27
N PRO A 38 8.79 7.27 0.63
CA PRO A 38 9.49 8.55 0.84
C PRO A 38 8.67 9.76 0.40
N ALA A 39 7.83 9.67 -0.63
CA ALA A 39 6.94 10.76 -1.03
C ALA A 39 5.90 11.09 0.07
N ALA A 40 5.34 10.07 0.72
CA ALA A 40 4.41 10.25 1.83
C ALA A 40 5.07 10.91 3.05
N MET A 41 6.33 10.54 3.34
CA MET A 41 7.14 11.19 4.36
C MET A 41 7.38 12.67 4.02
N GLY A 42 7.73 12.95 2.77
CA GLY A 42 7.88 14.34 2.27
C GLY A 42 6.58 15.14 2.41
N ALA A 43 5.42 14.55 2.14
CA ALA A 43 4.12 15.19 2.31
C ALA A 43 3.82 15.51 3.79
N VAL A 44 4.18 14.62 4.73
CA VAL A 44 4.08 14.89 6.17
C VAL A 44 4.93 16.09 6.56
N VAL A 45 6.19 16.12 6.11
CA VAL A 45 7.12 17.23 6.41
C VAL A 45 6.61 18.55 5.82
N ALA A 46 6.21 18.55 4.54
CA ALA A 46 5.77 19.75 3.85
C ALA A 46 4.48 20.34 4.40
N THR A 47 3.56 19.51 4.90
CA THR A 47 2.24 19.95 5.35
C THR A 47 2.11 20.07 6.86
N GLY A 48 2.97 19.42 7.63
CA GLY A 48 2.84 19.26 9.08
C GLY A 48 1.58 18.44 9.50
N LYS A 49 0.96 17.72 8.57
CA LYS A 49 -0.32 17.02 8.80
C LYS A 49 -0.14 15.51 8.67
N PRO A 50 -0.98 14.73 9.38
CA PRO A 50 -1.00 13.29 9.20
C PRO A 50 -1.26 12.88 7.74
N ALA A 51 -0.55 11.85 7.29
CA ALA A 51 -0.74 11.25 5.98
C ALA A 51 -1.02 9.75 6.09
N MET A 52 -1.74 9.23 5.10
CA MET A 52 -1.95 7.80 4.89
C MET A 52 -1.41 7.43 3.52
N LEU A 53 -0.60 6.39 3.47
CA LEU A 53 -0.13 5.76 2.26
C LEU A 53 -0.83 4.42 2.09
N LEU A 54 -1.43 4.20 0.92
CA LEU A 54 -1.90 2.89 0.48
C LEU A 54 -0.95 2.40 -0.62
N ASP A 55 -0.18 1.34 -0.36
CA ASP A 55 0.81 0.84 -1.33
C ASP A 55 0.91 -0.70 -1.29
N GLY A 56 1.51 -1.28 -2.33
CA GLY A 56 1.73 -2.72 -2.43
C GLY A 56 2.95 -3.18 -1.63
N ASP A 57 2.96 -4.45 -1.27
CA ASP A 57 4.04 -5.11 -0.52
C ASP A 57 5.40 -4.99 -1.22
N ALA A 58 5.48 -5.32 -2.51
CA ALA A 58 6.71 -5.18 -3.29
C ALA A 58 7.21 -3.73 -3.34
N SER A 59 6.30 -2.77 -3.45
CA SER A 59 6.61 -1.34 -3.47
C SER A 59 7.20 -0.89 -2.14
N VAL A 60 6.55 -1.22 -1.03
CA VAL A 60 7.02 -0.87 0.32
C VAL A 60 8.36 -1.52 0.64
N MET A 61 8.55 -2.78 0.25
CA MET A 61 9.81 -3.51 0.45
C MET A 61 11.02 -2.85 -0.20
N MET A 62 10.84 -2.13 -1.32
CA MET A 62 11.96 -1.46 -2.01
C MET A 62 12.59 -0.33 -1.18
N HIS A 63 11.81 0.32 -0.30
CA HIS A 63 12.27 1.43 0.56
C HIS A 63 11.87 1.23 2.01
N LEU A 64 11.76 -0.03 2.44
CA LEU A 64 11.31 -0.38 3.80
C LEU A 64 12.18 0.25 4.89
N ALA A 65 13.48 0.38 4.66
CA ALA A 65 14.42 1.03 5.59
C ALA A 65 14.05 2.49 5.89
N GLU A 66 13.39 3.19 4.96
CA GLU A 66 12.96 4.58 5.17
C GLU A 66 11.86 4.70 6.25
N PHE A 67 11.18 3.61 6.57
CA PHE A 67 10.23 3.62 7.68
C PHE A 67 10.93 3.87 9.04
N GLU A 68 12.19 3.47 9.21
CA GLU A 68 13.00 3.85 10.38
C GLU A 68 13.13 5.36 10.50
N THR A 69 13.35 6.06 9.38
CA THR A 69 13.38 7.53 9.36
C THR A 69 12.04 8.12 9.83
N ALA A 70 10.91 7.56 9.38
CA ALA A 70 9.60 7.97 9.87
C ALA A 70 9.44 7.77 11.39
N VAL A 71 9.98 6.67 11.93
CA VAL A 71 10.00 6.38 13.37
C VAL A 71 10.88 7.39 14.12
N ARG A 72 12.11 7.61 13.68
CA ARG A 72 13.07 8.51 14.31
C ARG A 72 12.55 9.95 14.43
N TYR A 73 11.80 10.40 13.43
CA TYR A 73 11.17 11.74 13.43
C TYR A 73 9.73 11.74 13.94
N ASN A 74 9.24 10.63 14.49
CA ASN A 74 7.87 10.45 14.97
C ASN A 74 6.83 11.00 13.98
N MET A 75 6.97 10.68 12.71
CA MET A 75 6.10 11.20 11.65
C MET A 75 4.68 10.61 11.79
N PRO A 76 3.62 11.44 11.74
CA PRO A 76 2.24 10.96 11.75
C PRO A 76 1.87 10.33 10.40
N LEU A 77 2.42 9.15 10.12
CA LEU A 77 2.29 8.41 8.87
C LEU A 77 1.69 7.03 9.12
N LEU A 78 0.55 6.75 8.50
CA LEU A 78 -0.04 5.42 8.41
C LEU A 78 0.28 4.81 7.04
N VAL A 79 1.00 3.70 7.03
CA VAL A 79 1.26 2.90 5.83
C VAL A 79 0.35 1.67 5.85
N ILE A 80 -0.59 1.57 4.90
CA ILE A 80 -1.41 0.38 4.70
C ILE A 80 -0.80 -0.38 3.52
N VAL A 81 -0.22 -1.52 3.82
CA VAL A 81 0.43 -2.38 2.83
C VAL A 81 -0.58 -3.41 2.32
N MET A 82 -1.02 -3.26 1.07
CA MET A 82 -1.85 -4.25 0.39
C MET A 82 -0.99 -5.43 -0.04
N ASN A 83 -0.92 -6.43 0.84
CA ASN A 83 0.01 -7.54 0.74
C ASN A 83 -0.66 -8.77 0.14
N ASN A 84 -0.38 -9.05 -1.13
CA ASN A 84 -0.79 -10.26 -1.82
C ASN A 84 0.38 -11.20 -2.17
N GLU A 85 1.59 -10.91 -1.68
CA GLU A 85 2.82 -11.65 -1.93
C GLU A 85 3.13 -11.79 -3.43
N ALA A 86 2.90 -10.70 -4.18
CA ALA A 86 3.17 -10.65 -5.61
C ALA A 86 3.42 -9.23 -6.13
N LEU A 87 4.15 -9.15 -7.23
CA LEU A 87 4.04 -8.04 -8.17
C LEU A 87 2.70 -8.17 -8.90
N GLY A 88 1.62 -7.69 -8.23
CA GLY A 88 0.24 -8.03 -8.61
C GLY A 88 -0.13 -7.63 -10.05
N ALA A 89 0.38 -6.50 -10.54
CA ALA A 89 0.15 -6.08 -11.91
C ALA A 89 0.74 -7.06 -12.93
N GLU A 90 1.96 -7.50 -12.69
CA GLU A 90 2.68 -8.46 -13.53
C GLU A 90 2.07 -9.85 -13.41
N TYR A 91 1.72 -10.25 -12.18
CA TYR A 91 1.06 -11.52 -11.92
C TYR A 91 -0.20 -11.70 -12.78
N TYR A 92 -1.12 -10.72 -12.76
CA TYR A 92 -2.36 -10.82 -13.52
C TYR A 92 -2.16 -10.72 -15.04
N LYS A 93 -1.15 -9.98 -15.52
CA LYS A 93 -0.80 -9.98 -16.95
C LYS A 93 -0.34 -11.37 -17.42
N LEU A 94 0.59 -11.97 -16.67
CA LEU A 94 1.13 -13.29 -16.99
C LEU A 94 0.03 -14.35 -16.95
N ASP A 95 -0.80 -14.33 -15.89
CA ASP A 95 -1.92 -15.26 -15.71
C ASP A 95 -2.94 -15.16 -16.86
N ALA A 96 -3.35 -13.95 -17.23
CA ALA A 96 -4.28 -13.73 -18.32
C ALA A 96 -3.77 -14.24 -19.67
N HIS A 97 -2.47 -14.18 -19.88
CA HIS A 97 -1.80 -14.71 -21.08
C HIS A 97 -1.36 -16.17 -20.94
N LYS A 98 -1.73 -16.85 -19.84
CA LYS A 98 -1.36 -18.26 -19.55
C LYS A 98 0.15 -18.48 -19.55
N MET A 99 0.90 -17.47 -19.11
CA MET A 99 2.35 -17.50 -18.95
C MET A 99 2.74 -17.91 -17.53
N GLU A 100 4.00 -18.35 -17.37
CA GLU A 100 4.56 -18.69 -16.06
C GLU A 100 4.56 -17.47 -15.11
N THR A 101 3.90 -17.60 -13.96
CA THR A 101 3.71 -16.51 -12.99
C THR A 101 4.73 -16.49 -11.85
N ARG A 102 5.56 -17.53 -11.71
CA ARG A 102 6.48 -17.69 -10.59
C ARG A 102 7.43 -16.49 -10.41
N GLY A 103 7.89 -15.88 -11.50
CA GLY A 103 8.77 -14.71 -11.46
C GLY A 103 8.13 -13.43 -10.92
N SER A 104 6.78 -13.38 -10.82
CA SER A 104 6.04 -12.26 -10.24
C SER A 104 5.58 -12.50 -8.80
N GLN A 105 5.87 -13.68 -8.23
CA GLN A 105 5.53 -14.01 -6.84
C GLN A 105 6.70 -13.69 -5.92
N ILE A 106 6.40 -13.11 -4.78
CA ILE A 106 7.39 -12.77 -3.76
C ILE A 106 6.93 -13.33 -2.41
N THR A 107 7.88 -13.52 -1.51
CA THR A 107 7.59 -13.83 -0.11
C THR A 107 7.89 -12.60 0.72
N THR A 108 6.93 -12.18 1.53
CA THR A 108 7.08 -11.03 2.41
C THR A 108 7.02 -11.44 3.88
N PRO A 109 7.81 -10.80 4.76
CA PRO A 109 7.59 -10.92 6.19
C PRO A 109 6.24 -10.29 6.59
N ASP A 110 5.83 -10.47 7.84
CA ASP A 110 4.77 -9.65 8.43
C ASP A 110 5.31 -8.21 8.60
N LEU A 111 4.88 -7.32 7.70
CA LEU A 111 5.39 -5.94 7.64
C LEU A 111 4.94 -5.11 8.85
N GLY A 112 3.83 -5.48 9.49
CA GLY A 112 3.45 -4.89 10.78
C GLY A 112 4.47 -5.20 11.87
N LYS A 113 4.95 -6.44 11.96
CA LYS A 113 6.02 -6.82 12.91
C LYS A 113 7.34 -6.15 12.59
N VAL A 114 7.66 -6.00 11.31
CA VAL A 114 8.87 -5.26 10.90
C VAL A 114 8.79 -3.80 11.35
N ALA A 115 7.64 -3.14 11.22
CA ALA A 115 7.45 -1.78 11.72
C ALA A 115 7.69 -1.67 13.23
N VAL A 116 7.23 -2.66 14.01
CA VAL A 116 7.51 -2.72 15.46
C VAL A 116 9.01 -2.90 15.73
N SER A 117 9.71 -3.69 14.93
CA SER A 117 11.16 -3.88 15.06
C SER A 117 11.96 -2.60 14.81
N PHE A 118 11.44 -1.69 13.99
CA PHE A 118 12.00 -0.34 13.81
C PHE A 118 11.64 0.63 14.95
N GLY A 119 10.77 0.24 15.88
CA GLY A 119 10.30 1.09 16.99
C GLY A 119 9.01 1.85 16.68
N GLY A 120 8.38 1.60 15.54
CA GLY A 120 7.05 2.12 15.18
C GLY A 120 5.92 1.26 15.75
N ARG A 121 4.71 1.55 15.31
CA ARG A 121 3.55 0.69 15.57
C ARG A 121 3.25 -0.16 14.35
N GLY A 122 2.75 -1.37 14.61
CA GLY A 122 2.42 -2.31 13.55
C GLY A 122 1.15 -3.09 13.85
N ALA A 123 0.42 -3.43 12.81
CA ALA A 123 -0.73 -4.32 12.88
C ALA A 123 -0.72 -5.30 11.70
N HIS A 124 -1.37 -6.44 11.90
CA HIS A 124 -1.68 -7.40 10.86
C HIS A 124 -3.20 -7.44 10.69
N ALA A 125 -3.68 -7.36 9.46
CA ALA A 125 -5.11 -7.36 9.17
C ALA A 125 -5.44 -8.30 8.01
N THR A 126 -6.48 -9.13 8.22
CA THR A 126 -7.06 -10.02 7.21
C THR A 126 -8.55 -9.73 7.02
N THR A 127 -9.11 -8.83 7.83
CA THR A 127 -10.52 -8.44 7.81
C THR A 127 -10.67 -6.92 7.84
N ILE A 128 -11.81 -6.43 7.38
CA ILE A 128 -12.17 -5.01 7.43
C ILE A 128 -12.23 -4.48 8.87
N ASP A 129 -12.68 -5.29 9.80
CA ASP A 129 -12.77 -4.88 11.23
C ASP A 129 -11.39 -4.66 11.82
N GLN A 130 -10.42 -5.53 11.53
CA GLN A 130 -9.03 -5.37 11.96
C GLN A 130 -8.38 -4.13 11.34
N LEU A 131 -8.59 -3.89 10.05
CA LEU A 131 -8.12 -2.68 9.37
C LEU A 131 -8.76 -1.42 9.98
N THR A 132 -10.07 -1.47 10.25
CA THR A 132 -10.81 -0.37 10.86
C THR A 132 -10.29 -0.05 12.28
N ALA A 133 -10.01 -1.08 13.07
CA ALA A 133 -9.43 -0.93 14.41
C ALA A 133 -8.05 -0.24 14.34
N ALA A 134 -7.18 -0.70 13.45
CA ALA A 134 -5.86 -0.09 13.24
C ALA A 134 -5.95 1.37 12.78
N ALA A 135 -6.88 1.68 11.88
CA ALA A 135 -7.11 3.05 11.43
C ALA A 135 -7.62 3.97 12.56
N LYS A 136 -8.54 3.47 13.40
CA LYS A 136 -9.02 4.19 14.58
C LYS A 136 -7.89 4.45 15.58
N GLU A 137 -7.03 3.47 15.82
CA GLU A 137 -5.85 3.62 16.67
C GLU A 137 -4.92 4.73 16.15
N PHE A 138 -4.64 4.74 14.84
CA PHE A 138 -3.84 5.80 14.23
C PHE A 138 -4.49 7.19 14.39
N VAL A 139 -5.80 7.31 14.17
CA VAL A 139 -6.52 8.58 14.30
C VAL A 139 -6.48 9.08 15.75
N ALA A 140 -6.63 8.19 16.72
CA ALA A 140 -6.58 8.54 18.15
C ALA A 140 -5.18 8.99 18.61
N LYS A 141 -4.13 8.38 18.02
CA LYS A 141 -2.74 8.70 18.35
C LYS A 141 -1.90 8.67 17.06
N PRO A 142 -1.86 9.77 16.29
CA PRO A 142 -1.03 9.84 15.09
C PRO A 142 0.46 9.62 15.40
N GLY A 143 1.15 8.88 14.54
CA GLY A 143 2.56 8.54 14.68
C GLY A 143 2.93 7.50 13.62
N PRO A 144 4.19 7.02 13.53
CA PRO A 144 4.60 6.06 12.53
C PRO A 144 3.94 4.70 12.78
N MET A 145 3.11 4.27 11.84
CA MET A 145 2.36 3.01 11.92
C MET A 145 2.29 2.33 10.56
N MET A 146 2.47 1.01 10.55
CA MET A 146 2.32 0.18 9.34
C MET A 146 1.33 -0.95 9.59
N VAL A 147 0.41 -1.14 8.66
CA VAL A 147 -0.56 -2.25 8.68
C VAL A 147 -0.26 -3.19 7.53
N ASP A 148 0.09 -4.42 7.83
CA ASP A 148 0.16 -5.51 6.85
C ASP A 148 -1.25 -6.03 6.57
N LEU A 149 -1.88 -5.51 5.53
CA LEU A 149 -3.21 -5.91 5.09
C LEU A 149 -3.09 -7.06 4.08
N ARG A 150 -3.38 -8.28 4.54
CA ARG A 150 -3.37 -9.46 3.66
C ARG A 150 -4.59 -9.46 2.75
N ILE A 151 -4.33 -9.44 1.45
CA ILE A 151 -5.36 -9.49 0.41
C ILE A 151 -5.17 -10.70 -0.48
N SER A 152 -6.23 -11.07 -1.19
CA SER A 152 -6.21 -12.23 -2.09
C SER A 152 -5.29 -11.96 -3.30
N LYS A 153 -4.43 -12.95 -3.62
CA LYS A 153 -3.66 -12.98 -4.87
C LYS A 153 -4.52 -13.42 -6.07
N SER A 154 -5.60 -14.16 -5.83
CA SER A 154 -6.42 -14.73 -6.90
C SER A 154 -7.58 -13.82 -7.36
N VAL A 155 -7.80 -12.68 -6.69
CA VAL A 155 -8.89 -11.76 -7.01
C VAL A 155 -8.32 -10.45 -7.56
N PRO A 156 -8.33 -10.26 -8.89
CA PRO A 156 -7.92 -9.00 -9.50
C PRO A 156 -8.90 -7.88 -9.19
N SER A 157 -8.41 -6.63 -9.16
CA SER A 157 -9.30 -5.48 -9.13
C SER A 157 -10.17 -5.41 -10.39
N VAL A 158 -11.34 -4.78 -10.29
CA VAL A 158 -12.25 -4.62 -11.45
C VAL A 158 -11.54 -4.02 -12.68
N PRO A 159 -10.75 -2.94 -12.58
CA PRO A 159 -10.02 -2.42 -13.72
C PRO A 159 -9.04 -3.44 -14.33
N TYR A 160 -8.31 -4.19 -13.51
CA TYR A 160 -7.38 -5.21 -14.00
C TYR A 160 -8.10 -6.39 -14.64
N ARG A 161 -9.24 -6.79 -14.10
CA ARG A 161 -10.07 -7.84 -14.68
C ARG A 161 -10.56 -7.45 -16.08
N ARG A 162 -11.05 -6.24 -16.25
CA ARG A 162 -11.47 -5.71 -17.56
C ARG A 162 -10.32 -5.61 -18.55
N LEU A 163 -9.19 -5.07 -18.08
CA LEU A 163 -8.03 -4.81 -18.94
C LEU A 163 -7.36 -6.09 -19.46
N HIS A 164 -7.23 -7.11 -18.60
CA HIS A 164 -6.42 -8.28 -18.92
C HIS A 164 -7.25 -9.54 -19.22
N TYR A 165 -8.44 -9.68 -18.64
CA TYR A 165 -9.27 -10.88 -18.83
C TYR A 165 -10.49 -10.63 -19.72
N GLY A 166 -10.76 -9.39 -20.13
CA GLY A 166 -11.89 -9.05 -21.00
C GLY A 166 -13.25 -9.35 -20.38
N ARG A 167 -13.37 -9.33 -19.05
CA ARG A 167 -14.60 -9.63 -18.32
C ARG A 167 -15.22 -8.37 -17.76
N ASP A 168 -16.51 -8.16 -18.05
CA ASP A 168 -17.29 -7.02 -17.55
C ASP A 168 -18.08 -7.31 -16.25
N GLU A 169 -17.95 -8.50 -15.68
CA GLU A 169 -18.69 -8.94 -14.49
C GLU A 169 -18.00 -8.56 -13.17
#